data_3df56dac7aaf538eae7cd8a0bfc823b8
#
_entry.id   3df56dac7aaf538eae7cd8a0bfc823b8
#
_cell.length_a   1.000
_cell.length_b   1.000
_cell.length_c   1.000
_cell.angle_alpha   90.00
_cell.angle_beta   90.00
_cell.angle_gamma   90.00
#
_symmetry.space_group_name_H-M   'P 1'
#
loop_
_entity.id
_entity.type
_entity.pdbx_description
1 polymer ?
#
loop_
_entity_poly.entity_id
_entity_poly.type
_entity_poly.pdbx_seq_one_letter_code
_entity_poly.pdbx_strand_id
1 'polypeptide(L)'
;MSEIWIQPTGGALGADVYGVDLSKPVSDADFKKIAEAWGEHLVLRFSGQKIDDPTLMTFSARFGELDRVPIAAVGFDRMDSGVVDQARQWVAVIASIKKDGKAIGGLGSYELVWHTDMSYNPLPPRASLLYALEVPPDGGNTGFLNMYTAYETLPEHLKRAVEGKTCIHDSSRNSAGELRKGFQTTHDVTKTPGAVHPLVRLHPASW
;
A
#
# COMPACT_ATOMS: atom_id res chain seq x y z
N MET A 1 30.06 7.95 -4.58
CA MET A 1 28.69 7.55 -4.22
C MET A 1 28.78 6.87 -2.87
N SER A 2 27.95 7.26 -1.90
CA SER A 2 27.91 6.58 -0.59
C SER A 2 27.39 5.16 -0.81
N GLU A 3 27.97 4.21 -0.11
CA GLU A 3 27.53 2.81 -0.15
C GLU A 3 26.14 2.71 0.50
N ILE A 4 25.19 1.99 -0.16
CA ILE A 4 23.89 1.68 0.44
C ILE A 4 24.09 0.70 1.59
N TRP A 5 23.53 1.02 2.75
CA TRP A 5 23.47 0.12 3.89
C TRP A 5 22.06 0.07 4.48
N ILE A 6 21.74 -1.09 5.03
CA ILE A 6 20.41 -1.45 5.55
C ILE A 6 20.52 -1.63 7.04
N GLN A 7 19.65 -0.97 7.80
CA GLN A 7 19.59 -1.09 9.24
C GLN A 7 18.23 -1.61 9.68
N PRO A 8 18.14 -2.87 10.14
CA PRO A 8 16.91 -3.41 10.69
C PRO A 8 16.42 -2.59 11.88
N THR A 9 15.10 -2.47 12.04
CA THR A 9 14.48 -1.75 13.18
C THR A 9 14.63 -2.50 14.49
N GLY A 10 14.96 -3.80 14.47
CA GLY A 10 14.98 -4.68 15.63
C GLY A 10 13.58 -5.17 16.05
N GLY A 11 12.53 -4.74 15.37
CA GLY A 11 11.16 -5.23 15.57
C GLY A 11 10.82 -6.44 14.69
N ALA A 12 9.52 -6.80 14.65
CA ALA A 12 9.03 -7.94 13.88
C ALA A 12 9.15 -7.73 12.35
N LEU A 13 9.36 -6.52 11.90
CA LEU A 13 9.58 -6.12 10.51
C LEU A 13 10.19 -4.71 10.44
N GLY A 14 10.64 -4.34 9.25
CA GLY A 14 11.11 -3.00 8.93
C GLY A 14 12.62 -2.84 8.96
N ALA A 15 13.14 -2.07 8.00
CA ALA A 15 14.51 -1.59 7.98
C ALA A 15 14.61 -0.18 7.40
N ASP A 16 15.61 0.57 7.84
CA ASP A 16 16.01 1.84 7.26
C ASP A 16 17.03 1.65 6.16
N VAL A 17 16.85 2.35 5.05
CA VAL A 17 17.78 2.36 3.92
C VAL A 17 18.51 3.70 3.88
N TYR A 18 19.82 3.64 3.95
CA TYR A 18 20.70 4.81 3.92
C TYR A 18 21.62 4.78 2.71
N GLY A 19 22.25 5.91 2.41
CA GLY A 19 23.23 6.04 1.33
C GLY A 19 22.63 6.13 -0.08
N VAL A 20 21.30 6.21 -0.21
CA VAL A 20 20.61 6.39 -1.50
C VAL A 20 19.92 7.75 -1.57
N ASP A 21 19.98 8.37 -2.74
CA ASP A 21 19.25 9.58 -3.11
C ASP A 21 18.31 9.22 -4.27
N LEU A 22 17.03 9.05 -3.95
CA LEU A 22 16.01 8.63 -4.92
C LEU A 22 15.67 9.72 -5.96
N SER A 23 16.14 10.96 -5.76
CA SER A 23 16.05 12.02 -6.79
C SER A 23 16.96 11.74 -7.99
N LYS A 24 17.86 10.77 -7.88
CA LYS A 24 18.79 10.34 -8.92
C LYS A 24 18.51 8.91 -9.37
N PRO A 25 18.93 8.54 -10.59
CA PRO A 25 18.82 7.14 -11.01
C PRO A 25 19.53 6.20 -10.03
N VAL A 26 18.81 5.20 -9.55
CA VAL A 26 19.35 4.13 -8.70
C VAL A 26 19.95 3.06 -9.60
N SER A 27 21.21 2.68 -9.37
CA SER A 27 21.87 1.62 -10.15
C SER A 27 21.17 0.27 -9.98
N ASP A 28 21.35 -0.65 -10.93
CA ASP A 28 20.77 -1.99 -10.82
C ASP A 28 21.33 -2.76 -9.64
N ALA A 29 22.61 -2.57 -9.33
CA ALA A 29 23.26 -3.19 -8.17
C ALA A 29 22.66 -2.69 -6.85
N ASP A 30 22.39 -1.38 -6.74
CA ASP A 30 21.78 -0.79 -5.57
C ASP A 30 20.31 -1.17 -5.44
N PHE A 31 19.58 -1.18 -6.56
CA PHE A 31 18.20 -1.63 -6.55
C PHE A 31 18.07 -3.10 -6.14
N LYS A 32 18.99 -3.96 -6.57
CA LYS A 32 19.03 -5.36 -6.15
C LYS A 32 19.17 -5.48 -4.63
N LYS A 33 20.08 -4.72 -4.01
CA LYS A 33 20.22 -4.66 -2.54
C LYS A 33 18.93 -4.20 -1.86
N ILE A 34 18.26 -3.18 -2.41
CA ILE A 34 16.98 -2.69 -1.90
C ILE A 34 15.89 -3.76 -2.01
N ALA A 35 15.79 -4.45 -3.14
CA ALA A 35 14.78 -5.47 -3.35
C ALA A 35 15.01 -6.71 -2.45
N GLU A 36 16.25 -7.11 -2.24
CA GLU A 36 16.63 -8.18 -1.30
C GLU A 36 16.26 -7.78 0.14
N ALA A 37 16.63 -6.57 0.56
CA ALA A 37 16.26 -6.04 1.87
C ALA A 37 14.74 -5.93 2.07
N TRP A 38 14.00 -5.57 1.03
CA TRP A 38 12.55 -5.55 1.10
C TRP A 38 11.97 -6.96 1.30
N GLY A 39 12.49 -7.95 0.60
CA GLY A 39 12.09 -9.36 0.78
C GLY A 39 12.35 -9.86 2.21
N GLU A 40 13.44 -9.44 2.83
CA GLU A 40 13.82 -9.85 4.18
C GLU A 40 13.05 -9.09 5.27
N HIS A 41 12.92 -7.76 5.12
CA HIS A 41 12.39 -6.89 6.17
C HIS A 41 10.95 -6.44 5.95
N LEU A 42 10.33 -6.73 4.81
CA LEU A 42 8.93 -6.50 4.43
C LEU A 42 8.53 -5.03 4.28
N VAL A 43 9.10 -4.12 5.06
CA VAL A 43 8.90 -2.67 4.99
C VAL A 43 10.26 -1.97 5.00
N LEU A 44 10.46 -1.07 4.05
CA LEU A 44 11.66 -0.24 4.00
C LEU A 44 11.31 1.24 4.18
N ARG A 45 12.13 1.95 4.97
CA ARG A 45 12.01 3.38 5.15
C ARG A 45 13.21 4.11 4.55
N PHE A 46 12.94 5.10 3.72
CA PHE A 46 13.93 5.97 3.06
C PHE A 46 13.78 7.38 3.60
N SER A 47 14.56 7.73 4.60
CA SER A 47 14.48 9.04 5.25
C SER A 47 15.11 10.14 4.41
N GLY A 48 14.59 11.38 4.52
CA GLY A 48 15.20 12.59 3.94
C GLY A 48 15.11 12.70 2.42
N GLN A 49 14.29 11.89 1.75
CA GLN A 49 14.13 11.94 0.30
C GLN A 49 13.35 13.21 -0.13
N LYS A 50 13.75 13.78 -1.28
CA LYS A 50 13.06 14.90 -1.93
C LYS A 50 12.82 14.53 -3.39
N ILE A 51 11.65 14.02 -3.66
CA ILE A 51 11.27 13.52 -4.99
C ILE A 51 9.93 14.11 -5.43
N ASP A 52 9.68 14.08 -6.71
CA ASP A 52 8.41 14.43 -7.34
C ASP A 52 7.65 13.16 -7.78
N ASP A 53 6.41 13.33 -8.24
CA ASP A 53 5.57 12.23 -8.70
C ASP A 53 6.21 11.41 -9.83
N PRO A 54 6.82 12.01 -10.89
CA PRO A 54 7.54 11.26 -11.93
C PRO A 54 8.68 10.40 -11.37
N THR A 55 9.44 10.91 -10.41
CA THR A 55 10.54 10.19 -9.76
C THR A 55 10.00 9.03 -8.92
N LEU A 56 8.94 9.27 -8.14
CA LEU A 56 8.26 8.23 -7.38
C LEU A 56 7.76 7.10 -8.30
N MET A 57 7.11 7.45 -9.42
CA MET A 57 6.63 6.49 -10.41
C MET A 57 7.78 5.68 -11.02
N THR A 58 8.87 6.36 -11.41
CA THR A 58 10.04 5.70 -12.01
C THR A 58 10.67 4.70 -11.05
N PHE A 59 10.81 5.06 -9.79
CA PHE A 59 11.33 4.16 -8.76
C PHE A 59 10.36 3.01 -8.48
N SER A 60 9.06 3.31 -8.39
CA SER A 60 8.01 2.30 -8.15
C SER A 60 7.95 1.26 -9.27
N ALA A 61 8.11 1.67 -10.54
CA ALA A 61 8.07 0.79 -11.69
C ALA A 61 9.19 -0.27 -11.69
N ARG A 62 10.24 -0.08 -10.90
CA ARG A 62 11.30 -1.08 -10.74
C ARG A 62 10.86 -2.33 -9.96
N PHE A 63 9.81 -2.22 -9.14
CA PHE A 63 9.24 -3.34 -8.40
C PHE A 63 8.20 -4.13 -9.21
N GLY A 64 7.71 -3.57 -10.29
CA GLY A 64 6.71 -4.19 -11.17
C GLY A 64 5.92 -3.16 -11.97
N GLU A 65 4.93 -3.63 -12.71
CA GLU A 65 3.99 -2.75 -13.42
C GLU A 65 3.20 -1.90 -12.42
N LEU A 66 2.99 -0.62 -12.76
CA LEU A 66 2.22 0.28 -11.92
C LEU A 66 0.72 -0.02 -12.04
N ASP A 67 0.05 -0.11 -10.92
CA ASP A 67 -1.40 -0.18 -10.86
C ASP A 67 -2.03 1.21 -10.92
N ARG A 68 -3.17 1.31 -11.60
CA ARG A 68 -3.94 2.56 -11.62
C ARG A 68 -4.58 2.80 -10.26
N VAL A 69 -4.48 4.03 -9.81
CA VAL A 69 -5.17 4.48 -8.60
C VAL A 69 -6.69 4.27 -8.77
N PRO A 70 -7.37 3.65 -7.80
CA PRO A 70 -8.82 3.50 -7.85
C PRO A 70 -9.49 4.87 -7.96
N ILE A 71 -10.40 5.05 -8.92
CA ILE A 71 -11.09 6.32 -9.20
C ILE A 71 -11.73 6.90 -7.92
N ALA A 72 -12.22 6.05 -7.03
CA ALA A 72 -12.78 6.45 -5.74
C ALA A 72 -11.76 7.09 -4.77
N ALA A 73 -10.45 6.86 -4.96
CA ALA A 73 -9.40 7.45 -4.12
C ALA A 73 -8.96 8.84 -4.60
N VAL A 74 -9.31 9.23 -5.83
CA VAL A 74 -8.84 10.50 -6.45
C VAL A 74 -9.83 11.66 -6.28
N GLY A 75 -11.03 11.45 -5.72
CA GLY A 75 -12.08 12.47 -5.63
C GLY A 75 -12.58 12.93 -7.02
N PHE A 76 -13.87 12.84 -7.27
CA PHE A 76 -14.49 13.12 -8.59
C PHE A 76 -14.29 14.55 -9.10
N ASP A 77 -14.09 15.54 -8.23
CA ASP A 77 -13.97 16.97 -8.59
C ASP A 77 -12.68 17.31 -9.37
N ARG A 78 -11.74 16.37 -9.52
CA ARG A 78 -10.46 16.60 -10.20
C ARG A 78 -10.41 16.04 -11.62
N MET A 79 -11.37 15.22 -12.02
CA MET A 79 -11.48 14.72 -13.40
C MET A 79 -12.07 15.78 -14.36
N ASP A 80 -12.82 16.75 -13.84
CA ASP A 80 -13.48 17.81 -14.64
C ASP A 80 -12.55 18.99 -15.01
N SER A 81 -11.33 19.05 -14.50
CA SER A 81 -10.44 20.21 -14.76
C SER A 81 -9.73 20.20 -16.11
N GLY A 82 -10.00 19.21 -16.97
CA GLY A 82 -9.46 19.14 -18.36
C GLY A 82 -7.95 18.92 -18.47
N VAL A 83 -7.21 19.03 -17.37
CA VAL A 83 -5.79 18.72 -17.26
C VAL A 83 -5.64 17.56 -16.28
N VAL A 84 -5.90 16.35 -16.78
CA VAL A 84 -5.50 15.15 -16.04
C VAL A 84 -3.97 15.11 -16.09
N ASP A 85 -3.32 15.55 -15.04
CA ASP A 85 -1.90 15.28 -14.82
C ASP A 85 -1.72 13.76 -14.93
N GLN A 86 -0.94 13.31 -15.91
CA GLN A 86 -0.77 11.88 -16.20
C GLN A 86 -0.28 11.12 -14.97
N ALA A 87 0.48 11.75 -14.09
CA ALA A 87 0.96 11.16 -12.84
C ALA A 87 -0.20 10.76 -11.90
N ARG A 88 -1.31 11.51 -11.90
CA ARG A 88 -2.46 11.24 -11.01
C ARG A 88 -3.24 9.98 -11.31
N GLN A 89 -2.99 9.33 -12.43
CA GLN A 89 -3.52 8.01 -12.71
C GLN A 89 -2.81 6.92 -11.89
N TRP A 90 -1.61 7.22 -11.40
CA TRP A 90 -0.71 6.28 -10.73
C TRP A 90 -0.38 6.70 -9.30
N VAL A 91 -0.52 7.99 -8.96
CA VAL A 91 -0.21 8.54 -7.64
C VAL A 91 -1.46 9.13 -7.00
N ALA A 92 -1.91 8.52 -5.91
CA ALA A 92 -3.00 9.03 -5.09
C ALA A 92 -2.48 10.01 -4.04
N VAL A 93 -3.20 11.11 -3.82
CA VAL A 93 -2.95 12.01 -2.68
C VAL A 93 -3.83 11.60 -1.52
N ILE A 94 -3.22 11.16 -0.42
CA ILE A 94 -3.90 10.86 0.84
C ILE A 94 -3.70 12.08 1.75
N ALA A 95 -4.78 12.73 2.15
CA ALA A 95 -4.72 13.92 3.00
C ALA A 95 -6.02 14.15 3.75
N SER A 96 -5.91 14.68 4.97
CA SER A 96 -7.04 15.20 5.76
C SER A 96 -7.35 16.68 5.46
N ILE A 97 -6.59 17.31 4.54
CA ILE A 97 -6.66 18.73 4.22
C ILE A 97 -7.99 19.05 3.53
N LYS A 98 -8.59 20.16 3.95
CA LYS A 98 -9.78 20.72 3.29
C LYS A 98 -9.43 22.08 2.67
N LYS A 99 -9.84 22.29 1.42
CA LYS A 99 -9.81 23.58 0.74
C LYS A 99 -11.25 24.04 0.49
N ASP A 100 -11.60 25.24 0.95
CA ASP A 100 -12.98 25.77 0.87
C ASP A 100 -14.05 24.81 1.43
N GLY A 101 -13.72 24.13 2.55
CA GLY A 101 -14.58 23.15 3.21
C GLY A 101 -14.67 21.78 2.53
N LYS A 102 -14.03 21.59 1.36
CA LYS A 102 -14.00 20.33 0.63
C LYS A 102 -12.68 19.60 0.85
N ALA A 103 -12.74 18.30 1.11
CA ALA A 103 -11.54 17.45 1.19
C ALA A 103 -10.80 17.44 -0.16
N ILE A 104 -9.47 17.65 -0.15
CA ILE A 104 -8.64 17.65 -1.35
C ILE A 104 -7.84 16.37 -1.55
N GLY A 105 -7.90 15.44 -0.61
CA GLY A 105 -7.28 14.12 -0.66
C GLY A 105 -8.28 13.00 -0.40
N GLY A 106 -7.89 11.78 -0.67
CA GLY A 106 -8.63 10.57 -0.32
C GLY A 106 -8.47 10.22 1.17
N LEU A 107 -9.35 9.36 1.68
CA LEU A 107 -9.35 8.74 3.02
C LEU A 107 -9.57 9.68 4.22
N GLY A 108 -9.34 11.00 4.10
CA GLY A 108 -9.57 11.95 5.19
C GLY A 108 -8.77 11.64 6.47
N SER A 109 -9.41 11.89 7.64
CA SER A 109 -8.84 11.67 8.97
C SER A 109 -9.47 10.48 9.72
N TYR A 110 -9.96 9.49 9.00
CA TYR A 110 -10.56 8.30 9.60
C TYR A 110 -9.48 7.33 10.08
N GLU A 111 -9.72 6.71 11.23
CA GLU A 111 -8.95 5.56 11.67
C GLU A 111 -9.23 4.39 10.73
N LEU A 112 -8.18 3.82 10.15
CA LEU A 112 -8.30 2.73 9.20
C LEU A 112 -8.17 1.38 9.92
N VAL A 113 -8.95 0.40 9.46
CA VAL A 113 -8.80 -0.98 9.90
C VAL A 113 -7.56 -1.61 9.24
N TRP A 114 -7.02 -2.65 9.86
CA TRP A 114 -5.96 -3.46 9.26
C TRP A 114 -6.41 -4.03 7.92
N HIS A 115 -5.65 -3.79 6.87
CA HIS A 115 -5.98 -4.22 5.52
C HIS A 115 -4.73 -4.44 4.67
N THR A 116 -4.90 -5.09 3.55
CA THR A 116 -3.96 -5.12 2.44
C THR A 116 -4.53 -4.31 1.30
N ASP A 117 -3.75 -3.40 0.75
CA ASP A 117 -4.18 -2.53 -0.35
C ASP A 117 -4.68 -3.35 -1.53
N MET A 118 -5.81 -2.90 -2.11
CA MET A 118 -6.42 -3.43 -3.32
C MET A 118 -6.56 -4.97 -3.36
N SER A 119 -6.68 -5.61 -2.19
CA SER A 119 -6.85 -7.06 -2.08
C SER A 119 -8.14 -7.58 -2.71
N TYR A 120 -9.07 -6.69 -3.04
CA TYR A 120 -10.28 -6.99 -3.80
C TYR A 120 -10.03 -7.25 -5.30
N ASN A 121 -8.81 -7.02 -5.79
CA ASN A 121 -8.43 -7.40 -7.15
C ASN A 121 -8.02 -8.87 -7.21
N PRO A 122 -8.29 -9.58 -8.33
CA PRO A 122 -7.83 -10.95 -8.54
C PRO A 122 -6.30 -11.09 -8.41
N LEU A 123 -5.56 -10.08 -8.86
CA LEU A 123 -4.12 -9.92 -8.68
C LEU A 123 -3.87 -8.63 -7.90
N PRO A 124 -3.66 -8.69 -6.59
CA PRO A 124 -3.35 -7.52 -5.78
C PRO A 124 -1.99 -6.92 -6.14
N PRO A 125 -1.77 -5.61 -5.91
CA PRO A 125 -0.47 -4.98 -6.09
C PRO A 125 0.63 -5.71 -5.31
N ARG A 126 1.81 -5.76 -5.91
CA ARG A 126 2.98 -6.40 -5.30
C ARG A 126 3.50 -5.60 -4.10
N ALA A 127 3.44 -4.28 -4.18
CA ALA A 127 3.89 -3.34 -3.16
C ALA A 127 3.10 -2.04 -3.24
N SER A 128 3.10 -1.28 -2.15
CA SER A 128 2.67 0.12 -2.10
C SER A 128 3.85 0.98 -1.69
N LEU A 129 4.07 2.11 -2.38
CA LEU A 129 5.06 3.11 -2.00
C LEU A 129 4.32 4.36 -1.51
N LEU A 130 4.67 4.82 -0.32
CA LEU A 130 4.08 5.99 0.31
C LEU A 130 5.16 7.07 0.47
N TYR A 131 4.96 8.23 -0.16
CA TYR A 131 5.84 9.38 0.00
C TYR A 131 5.17 10.44 0.88
N ALA A 132 5.76 10.72 2.04
CA ALA A 132 5.24 11.69 2.99
C ALA A 132 5.63 13.12 2.55
N LEU A 133 4.63 13.95 2.22
CA LEU A 133 4.80 15.38 1.92
C LEU A 133 4.80 16.23 3.19
N GLU A 134 3.87 15.94 4.09
CA GLU A 134 3.74 16.56 5.40
C GLU A 134 3.52 15.49 6.46
N VAL A 135 4.24 15.59 7.56
CA VAL A 135 4.13 14.69 8.72
C VAL A 135 3.74 15.53 9.93
N PRO A 136 2.67 15.18 10.66
CA PRO A 136 2.31 15.89 11.88
C PRO A 136 3.40 15.70 12.95
N PRO A 137 3.58 16.68 13.87
CA PRO A 137 4.55 16.56 14.94
C PRO A 137 4.22 15.42 15.91
N ASP A 138 2.93 15.09 16.06
CA ASP A 138 2.43 14.04 16.93
C ASP A 138 1.35 13.22 16.25
N GLY A 139 1.36 11.90 16.47
CA GLY A 139 0.35 10.97 15.96
C GLY A 139 0.47 10.69 14.46
N GLY A 140 -0.60 10.15 13.88
CA GLY A 140 -0.68 9.82 12.46
C GLY A 140 0.24 8.68 12.01
N ASN A 141 0.67 7.82 12.91
CA ASN A 141 1.57 6.72 12.62
C ASN A 141 0.90 5.70 11.71
N THR A 142 1.65 5.20 10.73
CA THR A 142 1.25 4.05 9.92
C THR A 142 1.76 2.77 10.58
N GLY A 143 0.84 1.90 10.96
CA GLY A 143 1.18 0.58 11.51
C GLY A 143 1.34 -0.46 10.42
N PHE A 144 2.28 -1.38 10.60
CA PHE A 144 2.49 -2.53 9.72
C PHE A 144 2.50 -3.82 10.53
N LEU A 145 1.97 -4.90 9.95
CA LEU A 145 1.89 -6.20 10.58
C LEU A 145 2.65 -7.25 9.76
N ASN A 146 3.53 -8.01 10.44
CA ASN A 146 4.20 -9.15 9.82
C ASN A 146 3.23 -10.34 9.74
N MET A 147 2.72 -10.60 8.54
CA MET A 147 1.74 -11.67 8.31
C MET A 147 2.36 -13.07 8.36
N TYR A 148 3.67 -13.21 8.17
CA TYR A 148 4.36 -14.50 8.40
C TYR A 148 4.30 -14.86 9.87
N THR A 149 4.76 -13.95 10.73
CA THR A 149 4.72 -14.16 12.19
C THR A 149 3.29 -14.32 12.70
N ALA A 150 2.33 -13.57 12.14
CA ALA A 150 0.92 -13.72 12.47
C ALA A 150 0.41 -15.14 12.19
N TYR A 151 0.78 -15.74 11.06
CA TYR A 151 0.42 -17.13 10.76
C TYR A 151 1.20 -18.12 11.61
N GLU A 152 2.52 -17.93 11.77
CA GLU A 152 3.38 -18.83 12.59
C GLU A 152 2.89 -18.95 14.02
N THR A 153 2.49 -17.81 14.62
CA THR A 153 2.00 -17.74 16.00
C THR A 153 0.52 -18.08 16.15
N LEU A 154 -0.20 -18.29 15.03
CA LEU A 154 -1.61 -18.67 15.08
C LEU A 154 -1.78 -20.03 15.79
N PRO A 155 -2.69 -20.15 16.78
CA PRO A 155 -2.97 -21.43 17.44
C PRO A 155 -3.34 -22.53 16.44
N GLU A 156 -2.88 -23.76 16.67
CA GLU A 156 -3.06 -24.89 15.76
C GLU A 156 -4.52 -25.18 15.41
N HIS A 157 -5.45 -24.98 16.36
CA HIS A 157 -6.88 -25.17 16.08
C HIS A 157 -7.41 -24.13 15.07
N LEU A 158 -6.86 -22.90 15.06
CA LEU A 158 -7.22 -21.87 14.07
C LEU A 158 -6.54 -22.14 12.74
N LYS A 159 -5.28 -22.59 12.71
CA LYS A 159 -4.62 -23.00 11.44
C LYS A 159 -5.45 -24.06 10.74
N ARG A 160 -5.88 -25.10 11.47
CA ARG A 160 -6.77 -26.15 10.92
C ARG A 160 -8.13 -25.60 10.48
N ALA A 161 -8.68 -24.62 11.21
CA ALA A 161 -9.97 -24.04 10.88
C ALA A 161 -9.95 -23.22 9.58
N VAL A 162 -8.81 -22.63 9.22
CA VAL A 162 -8.67 -21.79 8.00
C VAL A 162 -8.06 -22.53 6.82
N GLU A 163 -7.53 -23.73 7.03
CA GLU A 163 -6.89 -24.54 5.99
C GLU A 163 -7.87 -24.81 4.84
N GLY A 164 -7.44 -24.56 3.61
CA GLY A 164 -8.23 -24.72 2.39
C GLY A 164 -9.46 -23.81 2.28
N LYS A 165 -9.66 -22.88 3.22
CA LYS A 165 -10.76 -21.91 3.15
C LYS A 165 -10.41 -20.72 2.28
N THR A 166 -11.46 -20.10 1.74
CA THR A 166 -11.38 -18.87 0.95
C THR A 166 -12.25 -17.79 1.56
N CYS A 167 -11.98 -16.53 1.22
CA CYS A 167 -12.82 -15.40 1.55
C CYS A 167 -12.98 -14.48 0.33
N ILE A 168 -14.08 -13.74 0.29
CA ILE A 168 -14.29 -12.67 -0.68
C ILE A 168 -13.74 -11.38 -0.08
N HIS A 169 -12.86 -10.71 -0.83
CA HIS A 169 -12.40 -9.36 -0.50
C HIS A 169 -13.33 -8.36 -1.14
N ASP A 170 -14.25 -7.82 -0.34
CA ASP A 170 -15.33 -6.94 -0.79
C ASP A 170 -14.81 -5.60 -1.35
N SER A 171 -15.01 -5.37 -2.66
CA SER A 171 -14.64 -4.12 -3.33
C SER A 171 -15.66 -2.99 -3.15
N SER A 172 -16.82 -3.27 -2.56
CA SER A 172 -17.85 -2.26 -2.36
C SER A 172 -17.55 -1.26 -1.25
N ARG A 173 -16.57 -1.58 -0.36
CA ARG A 173 -16.20 -0.76 0.77
C ARG A 173 -14.75 -0.29 0.67
N ASN A 174 -14.48 0.89 1.25
CA ASN A 174 -13.11 1.37 1.45
C ASN A 174 -12.49 0.78 2.73
N SER A 175 -11.23 1.07 3.01
CA SER A 175 -10.51 0.62 4.21
C SER A 175 -11.03 1.22 5.53
N ALA A 176 -11.89 2.24 5.48
CA ALA A 176 -12.63 2.76 6.62
C ALA A 176 -13.97 2.04 6.85
N GLY A 177 -14.31 1.04 6.01
CA GLY A 177 -15.58 0.30 6.07
C GLY A 177 -16.77 1.02 5.42
N GLU A 178 -16.55 2.19 4.81
CA GLU A 178 -17.60 2.98 4.18
C GLU A 178 -17.94 2.43 2.79
N LEU A 179 -19.22 2.48 2.45
CA LEU A 179 -19.71 2.05 1.14
C LEU A 179 -19.21 3.01 0.06
N ARG A 180 -18.58 2.48 -0.97
CA ARG A 180 -18.11 3.26 -2.12
C ARG A 180 -19.29 3.70 -2.97
N LYS A 181 -19.18 4.88 -3.59
CA LYS A 181 -20.21 5.44 -4.48
C LYS A 181 -20.54 4.45 -5.61
N GLY A 182 -21.83 4.23 -5.83
CA GLY A 182 -22.33 3.34 -6.87
C GLY A 182 -22.53 1.89 -6.43
N PHE A 183 -22.13 1.53 -5.22
CA PHE A 183 -22.40 0.21 -4.66
C PHE A 183 -23.61 0.22 -3.72
N GLN A 184 -24.22 -0.93 -3.55
CA GLN A 184 -25.30 -1.16 -2.60
C GLN A 184 -24.88 -2.22 -1.59
N THR A 185 -25.37 -2.09 -0.37
CA THR A 185 -25.15 -3.12 0.65
C THR A 185 -25.86 -4.41 0.24
N THR A 186 -25.16 -5.53 0.29
CA THR A 186 -25.74 -6.86 0.13
C THR A 186 -25.40 -7.74 1.33
N HIS A 187 -26.31 -8.61 1.71
CA HIS A 187 -26.08 -9.68 2.69
C HIS A 187 -25.93 -11.05 2.00
N ASP A 188 -26.01 -11.07 0.68
CA ASP A 188 -25.83 -12.25 -0.15
C ASP A 188 -24.37 -12.34 -0.60
N VAL A 189 -23.63 -13.25 -0.02
CA VAL A 189 -22.20 -13.45 -0.33
C VAL A 189 -21.96 -13.78 -1.80
N THR A 190 -22.94 -14.37 -2.48
CA THR A 190 -22.81 -14.67 -3.93
C THR A 190 -22.88 -13.44 -4.81
N LYS A 191 -23.35 -12.32 -4.26
CA LYS A 191 -23.47 -11.01 -4.93
C LYS A 191 -22.46 -10.00 -4.43
N THR A 192 -21.61 -10.36 -3.47
CA THR A 192 -20.56 -9.50 -2.96
C THR A 192 -19.51 -9.29 -4.06
N PRO A 193 -19.28 -8.03 -4.51
CA PRO A 193 -18.29 -7.77 -5.54
C PRO A 193 -16.87 -7.87 -4.98
N GLY A 194 -15.93 -8.36 -5.78
CA GLY A 194 -14.52 -8.45 -5.40
C GLY A 194 -13.92 -9.82 -5.70
N ALA A 195 -12.67 -10.00 -5.35
CA ALA A 195 -11.95 -11.23 -5.61
C ALA A 195 -12.07 -12.24 -4.47
N VAL A 196 -12.05 -13.52 -4.82
CA VAL A 196 -11.97 -14.62 -3.88
C VAL A 196 -10.50 -15.01 -3.72
N HIS A 197 -10.01 -15.01 -2.49
CA HIS A 197 -8.65 -15.42 -2.17
C HIS A 197 -8.63 -16.53 -1.12
N PRO A 198 -7.60 -17.40 -1.10
CA PRO A 198 -7.35 -18.27 0.04
C PRO A 198 -7.16 -17.45 1.32
N LEU A 199 -7.67 -17.93 2.46
CA LEU A 199 -7.42 -17.29 3.77
C LEU A 199 -5.94 -17.32 4.13
N VAL A 200 -5.25 -18.42 3.79
CA VAL A 200 -3.80 -18.54 3.92
C VAL A 200 -3.21 -18.59 2.52
N ARG A 201 -2.33 -17.64 2.21
CA ARG A 201 -1.68 -17.52 0.90
C ARG A 201 -0.20 -17.82 1.03
N LEU A 202 0.34 -18.55 0.08
CA LEU A 202 1.78 -18.68 -0.07
C LEU A 202 2.32 -17.39 -0.71
N HIS A 203 3.28 -16.75 -0.06
CA HIS A 203 3.88 -15.53 -0.60
C HIS A 203 4.89 -15.89 -1.71
N PRO A 204 4.80 -15.29 -2.91
CA PRO A 204 5.59 -15.71 -4.06
C PRO A 204 7.12 -15.46 -3.94
N ALA A 205 7.55 -14.68 -2.97
CA ALA A 205 8.98 -14.40 -2.73
C ALA A 205 9.56 -15.14 -1.51
N SER A 206 8.77 -15.94 -0.81
CA SER A 206 9.19 -16.70 0.38
C SER A 206 8.82 -18.17 0.20
N TRP A 207 9.69 -18.92 -0.42
CA TRP A 207 9.59 -20.37 -0.49
C TRP A 207 10.43 -21.00 0.62
#